data_ad8e1d9a53e84e1795057000ca93c66e
#
_entry.id   ad8e1d9a53e84e1795057000ca93c66e
#
_cell.length_a   1.000
_cell.length_b   1.000
_cell.length_c   1.000
_cell.angle_alpha   90.00
_cell.angle_beta   90.00
_cell.angle_gamma   90.00
#
_symmetry.space_group_name_H-M   'P 1'
#
loop_
_entity.id
_entity.type
_entity.pdbx_description
1 polymer ?
#
loop_
_entity_poly.entity_id
_entity_poly.type
_entity_poly.pdbx_seq_one_letter_code
_entity_poly.pdbx_strand_id
1 'polypeptide(L)'
;MGKSSKDKRDLYYRKAKEEGWRARSAFKLLQLNDQFQLLDGVKRVVDLCAAPGSWSQVLSRELFEKNKYQDNKDDVEPKIVAVDLQPMSPIPHVTTLQADITHPKTLAKILEIFGGEPADFVCSDGAPDVT
;
A
#
# COMPACT_ATOMS: atom_id res chain seq x y z
N MET A 1 -20.03 -13.88 -25.07
CA MET A 1 -18.57 -14.14 -25.05
C MET A 1 -17.86 -13.18 -24.13
N GLY A 2 -16.97 -13.70 -23.31
CA GLY A 2 -16.18 -12.84 -22.42
C GLY A 2 -15.11 -12.06 -23.16
N LYS A 3 -14.71 -10.94 -22.58
CA LYS A 3 -13.60 -10.15 -23.12
C LYS A 3 -12.29 -10.93 -22.95
N SER A 4 -11.35 -10.73 -23.88
CA SER A 4 -10.02 -11.32 -23.78
C SER A 4 -9.27 -10.74 -22.58
N SER A 5 -8.22 -11.43 -22.12
CA SER A 5 -7.36 -10.93 -21.05
C SER A 5 -6.74 -9.59 -21.38
N LYS A 6 -6.39 -9.38 -22.65
CA LYS A 6 -5.83 -8.11 -23.11
C LYS A 6 -6.85 -6.98 -22.95
N ASP A 7 -8.10 -7.20 -23.35
CA ASP A 7 -9.15 -6.20 -23.25
C ASP A 7 -9.43 -5.81 -21.79
N LYS A 8 -9.43 -6.79 -20.90
CA LYS A 8 -9.61 -6.55 -19.48
C LYS A 8 -8.46 -5.74 -18.89
N ARG A 9 -7.23 -6.05 -19.28
CA ARG A 9 -6.05 -5.30 -18.82
C ARG A 9 -6.11 -3.86 -19.29
N ASP A 10 -6.49 -3.63 -20.56
CA ASP A 10 -6.59 -2.28 -21.11
C ASP A 10 -7.67 -1.48 -20.41
N LEU A 11 -8.79 -2.11 -20.07
CA LEU A 11 -9.86 -1.47 -19.33
C LEU A 11 -9.40 -1.02 -17.94
N TYR A 12 -8.75 -1.90 -17.18
CA TYR A 12 -8.24 -1.57 -15.86
C TYR A 12 -7.14 -0.50 -15.92
N TYR A 13 -6.31 -0.54 -16.94
CA TYR A 13 -5.27 0.48 -17.11
C TYR A 13 -5.89 1.87 -17.30
N ARG A 14 -6.89 1.97 -18.17
CA ARG A 14 -7.59 3.25 -18.38
C ARG A 14 -8.31 3.71 -17.13
N LYS A 15 -8.98 2.79 -16.45
CA LYS A 15 -9.71 3.09 -15.22
C LYS A 15 -8.76 3.58 -14.13
N ALA A 16 -7.59 2.98 -14.02
CA ALA A 16 -6.59 3.42 -13.07
C ALA A 16 -6.16 4.85 -13.32
N LYS A 17 -5.94 5.23 -14.58
CA LYS A 17 -5.59 6.61 -14.93
C LYS A 17 -6.71 7.58 -14.59
N GLU A 18 -7.95 7.22 -14.91
CA GLU A 18 -9.12 8.07 -14.65
C GLU A 18 -9.32 8.30 -13.14
N GLU A 19 -9.09 7.30 -12.33
CA GLU A 19 -9.25 7.39 -10.88
C GLU A 19 -8.00 7.90 -10.15
N GLY A 20 -6.91 8.13 -10.88
CA GLY A 20 -5.67 8.64 -10.28
C GLY A 20 -4.79 7.60 -9.63
N TRP A 21 -5.01 6.32 -9.90
CA TRP A 21 -4.14 5.26 -9.40
C TRP A 21 -2.85 5.18 -10.21
N ARG A 22 -1.73 4.98 -9.53
CA ARG A 22 -0.42 4.89 -10.19
C ARG A 22 -0.23 3.63 -11.01
N ALA A 23 -1.00 2.57 -10.70
CA ALA A 23 -0.99 1.33 -11.45
C ALA A 23 -2.34 0.63 -11.30
N ARG A 24 -2.67 -0.22 -12.27
CA ARG A 24 -3.91 -1.01 -12.24
C ARG A 24 -3.95 -2.01 -11.09
N SER A 25 -2.80 -2.36 -10.53
CA SER A 25 -2.72 -3.30 -9.41
C SER A 25 -3.47 -2.80 -8.17
N ALA A 26 -3.75 -1.50 -8.09
CA ALA A 26 -4.58 -0.95 -7.02
C ALA A 26 -5.92 -1.68 -6.90
N PHE A 27 -6.52 -2.06 -8.03
CA PHE A 27 -7.82 -2.74 -8.04
C PHE A 27 -7.78 -4.10 -7.37
N LYS A 28 -6.65 -4.79 -7.44
CA LYS A 28 -6.48 -6.08 -6.77
C LYS A 28 -6.62 -5.93 -5.26
N LEU A 29 -5.94 -4.95 -4.68
CA LEU A 29 -6.03 -4.72 -3.24
C LEU A 29 -7.42 -4.23 -2.85
N LEU A 30 -8.02 -3.34 -3.66
CA LEU A 30 -9.38 -2.87 -3.41
C LEU A 30 -10.38 -4.04 -3.41
N GLN A 31 -10.27 -4.95 -4.36
CA GLN A 31 -11.15 -6.11 -4.44
C GLN A 31 -10.95 -7.05 -3.26
N LEU A 32 -9.70 -7.30 -2.88
CA LEU A 32 -9.39 -8.15 -1.72
C LEU A 32 -9.92 -7.54 -0.43
N ASN A 33 -9.76 -6.24 -0.27
CA ASN A 33 -10.28 -5.57 0.92
C ASN A 33 -11.81 -5.58 0.95
N ASP A 34 -12.45 -5.38 -0.20
CA ASP A 34 -13.91 -5.43 -0.30
C ASP A 34 -14.45 -6.80 0.08
N GLN A 35 -13.77 -7.86 -0.37
CA GLN A 35 -14.20 -9.23 -0.13
C GLN A 35 -13.91 -9.72 1.28
N PHE A 36 -12.75 -9.36 1.84
CA PHE A 36 -12.25 -9.93 3.09
C PHE A 36 -12.08 -8.92 4.23
N GLN A 37 -12.35 -7.64 3.99
CA GLN A 37 -12.12 -6.57 4.98
C GLN A 37 -10.72 -6.62 5.59
N LEU A 38 -9.71 -6.79 4.73
CA LEU A 38 -8.32 -6.97 5.18
C LEU A 38 -7.79 -5.79 5.98
N LEU A 39 -8.27 -4.60 5.68
CA LEU A 39 -7.73 -3.37 6.26
C LEU A 39 -8.50 -2.88 7.47
N ASP A 40 -9.54 -3.61 7.90
CA ASP A 40 -10.30 -3.22 9.07
C ASP A 40 -9.43 -3.29 10.32
N GLY A 41 -9.35 -2.17 11.04
CA GLY A 41 -8.59 -2.08 12.28
C GLY A 41 -7.08 -2.03 12.12
N VAL A 42 -6.57 -2.01 10.89
CA VAL A 42 -5.12 -1.95 10.63
C VAL A 42 -4.58 -0.59 11.02
N LYS A 43 -3.50 -0.57 11.80
CA LYS A 43 -2.87 0.67 12.27
C LYS A 43 -1.42 0.84 11.85
N ARG A 44 -0.68 -0.26 11.66
CA ARG A 44 0.73 -0.20 11.26
C ARG A 44 0.94 -1.14 10.09
N VAL A 45 1.19 -0.58 8.92
CA VAL A 45 1.29 -1.37 7.70
C VAL A 45 2.59 -1.06 6.95
N VAL A 46 3.19 -2.11 6.41
CA VAL A 46 4.36 -2.00 5.54
C VAL A 46 3.97 -2.51 4.15
N ASP A 47 4.22 -1.67 3.14
CA ASP A 47 4.07 -2.03 1.74
C ASP A 47 5.47 -2.28 1.18
N LEU A 48 5.79 -3.54 0.96
CA LEU A 48 7.11 -3.95 0.46
C LEU A 48 7.14 -3.93 -1.06
N CYS A 49 8.27 -3.51 -1.62
CA CYS A 49 8.43 -3.36 -3.07
C CYS A 49 7.33 -2.47 -3.65
N ALA A 50 7.14 -1.33 -3.03
CA ALA A 50 5.92 -0.52 -3.18
C ALA A 50 5.83 0.29 -4.48
N ALA A 51 6.96 0.60 -5.14
CA ALA A 51 6.93 1.44 -6.33
C ALA A 51 6.08 0.81 -7.44
N PRO A 52 5.30 1.59 -8.16
CA PRO A 52 5.14 3.05 -8.13
C PRO A 52 4.30 3.60 -6.98
N GLY A 53 3.66 2.74 -6.16
CA GLY A 53 2.95 3.17 -4.97
C GLY A 53 1.43 3.02 -5.04
N SER A 54 0.90 2.23 -5.97
CA SER A 54 -0.55 2.09 -6.11
C SER A 54 -1.19 1.45 -4.87
N TRP A 55 -0.55 0.45 -4.29
CA TRP A 55 -1.06 -0.17 -3.06
C TRP A 55 -0.96 0.78 -1.86
N SER A 56 0.13 1.55 -1.78
CA SER A 56 0.24 2.57 -0.74
C SER A 56 -0.83 3.64 -0.88
N GLN A 57 -1.25 3.98 -2.12
CA GLN A 57 -2.38 4.87 -2.34
C GLN A 57 -3.68 4.28 -1.79
N VAL A 58 -3.92 2.99 -2.03
CA VAL A 58 -5.10 2.30 -1.49
C VAL A 58 -5.08 2.34 0.03
N LEU A 59 -3.93 2.01 0.63
CA LEU A 59 -3.79 2.02 2.09
C LEU A 59 -4.07 3.41 2.66
N SER A 60 -3.55 4.45 2.03
CA SER A 60 -3.77 5.83 2.46
C SER A 60 -5.26 6.17 2.44
N ARG A 61 -5.94 5.89 1.35
CA ARG A 61 -7.37 6.21 1.22
C ARG A 61 -8.24 5.38 2.15
N GLU A 62 -7.97 4.08 2.26
CA GLU A 62 -8.78 3.20 3.10
C GLU A 62 -8.60 3.48 4.59
N LEU A 63 -7.37 3.72 5.03
CA LEU A 63 -7.10 3.88 6.46
C LEU A 63 -7.40 5.29 6.97
N PHE A 64 -7.25 6.32 6.14
CA PHE A 64 -7.44 7.71 6.58
C PHE A 64 -8.76 8.30 6.09
N GLU A 65 -9.21 7.98 4.88
CA GLU A 65 -10.40 8.58 4.32
C GLU A 65 -11.65 7.75 4.58
N LYS A 66 -11.61 6.45 4.26
CA LYS A 66 -12.78 5.59 4.34
C LYS A 66 -12.99 4.95 5.71
N ASN A 67 -11.93 4.50 6.35
CA ASN A 67 -12.04 3.95 7.72
C ASN A 67 -12.23 5.05 8.75
N LYS A 68 -12.23 6.28 8.28
CA LYS A 68 -12.61 7.44 9.09
C LYS A 68 -11.80 7.55 10.38
N TYR A 69 -10.48 7.44 10.27
CA TYR A 69 -9.62 7.77 11.38
C TYR A 69 -10.08 9.12 11.93
N GLN A 70 -10.36 9.15 13.21
CA GLN A 70 -10.74 10.37 13.91
C GLN A 70 -9.64 10.73 14.89
N ASP A 71 -9.20 11.98 14.80
CA ASP A 71 -8.16 12.47 15.71
C ASP A 71 -8.77 12.72 17.07
N ASN A 72 -8.95 11.64 17.83
CA ASN A 72 -9.46 11.69 19.20
C ASN A 72 -8.59 10.81 20.12
N LYS A 73 -8.85 10.90 21.43
CA LYS A 73 -8.01 10.26 22.44
C LYS A 73 -7.96 8.72 22.33
N ASP A 74 -8.99 8.12 21.79
CA ASP A 74 -9.15 6.67 21.79
C ASP A 74 -8.76 6.04 20.46
N ASP A 75 -8.45 6.85 19.44
CA ASP A 75 -8.09 6.37 18.14
C ASP A 75 -6.59 6.56 17.90
N VAL A 76 -5.96 5.52 17.35
CA VAL A 76 -4.54 5.55 17.03
C VAL A 76 -4.38 5.93 15.57
N GLU A 77 -3.56 6.95 15.30
CA GLU A 77 -3.26 7.34 13.93
C GLU A 77 -2.57 6.21 13.19
N PRO A 78 -3.12 5.77 12.04
CA PRO A 78 -2.45 4.75 11.24
C PRO A 78 -1.09 5.22 10.75
N LYS A 79 -0.16 4.29 10.60
CA LYS A 79 1.16 4.56 10.04
C LYS A 79 1.41 3.61 8.88
N ILE A 80 1.73 4.17 7.73
CA ILE A 80 1.98 3.43 6.50
C ILE A 80 3.42 3.68 6.08
N VAL A 81 4.20 2.62 5.93
CA VAL A 81 5.56 2.70 5.45
C VAL A 81 5.67 1.95 4.13
N ALA A 82 6.07 2.66 3.09
CA ALA A 82 6.28 2.08 1.76
C ALA A 82 7.78 1.97 1.50
N VAL A 83 8.25 0.78 1.17
CA VAL A 83 9.67 0.51 0.97
C VAL A 83 9.92 0.02 -0.45
N ASP A 84 10.88 0.61 -1.13
CA ASP A 84 11.32 0.16 -2.45
C ASP A 84 12.74 0.62 -2.71
N LEU A 85 13.47 -0.11 -3.54
CA LEU A 85 14.77 0.34 -4.04
C LEU A 85 14.63 1.52 -4.98
N GLN A 86 13.49 1.63 -5.66
CA GLN A 86 13.20 2.73 -6.57
C GLN A 86 12.60 3.91 -5.81
N PRO A 87 12.89 5.14 -6.24
CA PRO A 87 12.24 6.29 -5.65
C PRO A 87 10.76 6.33 -6.03
N MET A 88 9.94 6.89 -5.14
CA MET A 88 8.52 7.07 -5.38
C MET A 88 8.13 8.52 -5.13
N SER A 89 7.22 9.04 -5.93
CA SER A 89 6.61 10.33 -5.65
C SER A 89 5.83 10.28 -4.34
N PRO A 90 5.80 11.37 -3.57
CA PRO A 90 5.10 11.38 -2.29
C PRO A 90 3.63 10.98 -2.40
N ILE A 91 3.16 10.29 -1.36
CA ILE A 91 1.76 9.90 -1.21
C ILE A 91 1.29 10.42 0.14
N PRO A 92 0.12 11.07 0.22
CA PRO A 92 -0.39 11.56 1.50
C PRO A 92 -0.46 10.44 2.55
N HIS A 93 -0.05 10.75 3.76
CA HIS A 93 -0.08 9.83 4.92
C HIS A 93 0.87 8.64 4.82
N VAL A 94 1.76 8.59 3.83
CA VAL A 94 2.68 7.47 3.64
C VAL A 94 4.11 7.96 3.84
N THR A 95 4.86 7.24 4.68
CA THR A 95 6.30 7.42 4.81
C THR A 95 6.99 6.52 3.79
N THR A 96 7.70 7.12 2.85
CA THR A 96 8.41 6.35 1.82
C THR A 96 9.86 6.18 2.21
N LEU A 97 10.37 4.95 2.10
CA LEU A 97 11.77 4.62 2.33
C LEU A 97 12.36 4.06 1.05
N GLN A 98 13.36 4.73 0.49
CA GLN A 98 14.13 4.17 -0.61
C GLN A 98 15.23 3.32 0.02
N ALA A 99 14.99 2.01 0.13
CA ALA A 99 15.85 1.13 0.91
C ALA A 99 15.71 -0.32 0.46
N ASP A 100 16.68 -1.12 0.83
CA ASP A 100 16.71 -2.56 0.60
C ASP A 100 16.02 -3.26 1.77
N ILE A 101 14.94 -3.98 1.50
CA ILE A 101 14.17 -4.68 2.53
C ILE A 101 14.95 -5.80 3.21
N THR A 102 16.03 -6.26 2.59
CA THR A 102 16.90 -7.30 3.17
C THR A 102 17.94 -6.75 4.12
N HIS A 103 18.13 -5.41 4.16
CA HIS A 103 19.15 -4.80 5.00
C HIS A 103 18.63 -4.59 6.42
N PRO A 104 19.41 -4.99 7.45
CA PRO A 104 18.96 -4.83 8.86
C PRO A 104 18.60 -3.41 9.25
N LYS A 105 19.28 -2.41 8.68
CA LYS A 105 18.98 -1.00 8.97
C LYS A 105 17.59 -0.60 8.48
N THR A 106 17.08 -1.22 7.42
CA THR A 106 15.74 -0.93 6.92
C THR A 106 14.69 -1.37 7.95
N LEU A 107 14.83 -2.56 8.50
CA LEU A 107 13.93 -3.04 9.55
C LEU A 107 13.98 -2.14 10.78
N ALA A 108 15.19 -1.75 11.21
CA ALA A 108 15.35 -0.86 12.34
C ALA A 108 14.64 0.48 12.12
N LYS A 109 14.72 1.01 10.90
CA LYS A 109 14.06 2.28 10.55
C LYS A 109 12.53 2.13 10.58
N ILE A 110 12.01 1.04 10.07
CA ILE A 110 10.57 0.77 10.09
C ILE A 110 10.08 0.68 11.53
N LEU A 111 10.77 -0.06 12.38
CA LEU A 111 10.42 -0.17 13.80
C LEU A 111 10.47 1.17 14.51
N GLU A 112 11.46 2.01 14.18
CA GLU A 112 11.54 3.36 14.73
C GLU A 112 10.31 4.18 14.36
N ILE A 113 9.88 4.12 13.09
CA ILE A 113 8.69 4.82 12.63
C ILE A 113 7.44 4.35 13.38
N PHE A 114 7.37 3.05 13.68
CA PHE A 114 6.24 2.48 14.42
C PHE A 114 6.35 2.63 15.94
N GLY A 115 7.38 3.31 16.43
CA GLY A 115 7.55 3.49 17.87
C GLY A 115 7.89 2.20 18.61
N GLY A 116 8.55 1.26 17.94
CA GLY A 116 8.91 -0.02 18.52
C GLY A 116 7.82 -1.10 18.43
N GLU A 117 6.64 -0.73 17.94
CA GLU A 117 5.53 -1.67 17.80
C GLU A 117 5.61 -2.45 16.48
N PRO A 118 5.14 -3.70 16.44
CA PRO A 118 5.18 -4.47 15.20
C PRO A 118 4.13 -4.00 14.20
N ALA A 119 4.36 -4.31 12.93
CA ALA A 119 3.34 -4.13 11.90
C ALA A 119 2.19 -5.10 12.15
N ASP A 120 0.97 -4.64 11.93
CA ASP A 120 -0.21 -5.52 11.99
C ASP A 120 -0.68 -5.92 10.59
N PHE A 121 -0.07 -5.38 9.55
CA PHE A 121 -0.33 -5.79 8.16
C PHE A 121 0.92 -5.55 7.33
N VAL A 122 1.34 -6.56 6.59
CA VAL A 122 2.45 -6.46 5.65
C VAL A 122 1.97 -6.95 4.30
N CYS A 123 2.16 -6.15 3.27
CA CYS A 123 1.73 -6.51 1.93
C CYS A 123 2.84 -6.27 0.92
N SER A 124 2.71 -6.90 -0.23
CA SER A 124 3.63 -6.70 -1.35
C SER A 124 2.92 -7.04 -2.66
N ASP A 125 3.00 -6.13 -3.61
CA ASP A 125 2.53 -6.37 -4.98
C ASP A 125 3.71 -6.58 -5.94
N GLY A 126 4.92 -6.54 -5.41
CA GLY A 126 6.11 -6.73 -6.23
C GLY A 126 6.23 -8.17 -6.70
N ALA A 127 6.49 -8.36 -8.00
CA ALA A 127 6.84 -9.67 -8.49
C ALA A 127 8.24 -10.03 -7.97
N PRO A 128 8.44 -11.24 -7.44
CA PRO A 128 9.78 -11.64 -7.04
C PRO A 128 10.71 -11.67 -8.27
N ASP A 129 11.92 -11.20 -8.05
CA ASP A 129 12.93 -11.27 -9.10
C ASP A 129 13.43 -12.71 -9.16
N VAL A 130 12.95 -13.45 -10.13
CA VAL A 130 13.25 -14.88 -10.30
C VAL A 130 14.37 -15.05 -11.31
N THR A 131 15.49 -14.49 -11.05
CA THR A 131 16.64 -14.74 -11.93
C THR A 131 17.44 -15.93 -11.44
#